data_e3768e648fa80b0ff2ef24525b228853
#
_entry.id   e3768e648fa80b0ff2ef24525b228853
#
_cell.length_a   1.000
_cell.length_b   1.000
_cell.length_c   1.000
_cell.angle_alpha   90.00
_cell.angle_beta   90.00
_cell.angle_gamma   90.00
#
_symmetry.space_group_name_H-M   'P 1'
#
loop_
_entity.id
_entity.type
_entity.pdbx_description
1 polymer ?
#
loop_
_entity_poly.entity_id
_entity_poly.type
_entity_poly.pdbx_seq_one_letter_code
_entity_poly.pdbx_strand_id
1 'polypeptide(L)'
;MQDQSVLAYKYRAGEAALRCLADGSLYFAAQDKLNDTLEAKFDLAESSVFLDTLASTLSEVASRKSGDDIVYLLSKDISAAFDALHKGENQRFREAAQNVGIFSASIRPDNQALWAYYCNNSKGVCFELEWSVDIMVSHQFWMTQVEYTEKPRLINRANILIEMILEIESKHPDWPVEQIQDFSLSEAFRRELGIRTVANAVSIKHDDWQHEQELRLLSPNFGAIPLISNVLKRVFFVRTDFPEWGPIMMLLNKNYPHVELVQVIFQHRDPFVRLQPMSFRTVELNS
;
A
#
# COMPACT_ATOMS: atom_id res chain seq x y z
N MET A 1 23.35 2.50 -3.26
CA MET A 1 21.90 2.77 -3.21
C MET A 1 21.54 2.84 -1.76
N GLN A 2 21.01 3.95 -1.27
CA GLN A 2 20.50 4.02 0.11
C GLN A 2 19.36 3.00 0.21
N ASP A 3 19.42 2.17 1.24
CA ASP A 3 18.43 1.16 1.57
C ASP A 3 17.12 1.90 1.94
N GLN A 4 16.26 2.11 0.93
CA GLN A 4 14.97 2.77 1.15
C GLN A 4 14.03 1.73 1.76
N SER A 5 13.77 1.86 3.05
CA SER A 5 12.74 1.11 3.73
C SER A 5 11.55 2.00 4.10
N VAL A 6 10.37 1.41 4.21
CA VAL A 6 9.14 2.08 4.63
C VAL A 6 8.62 1.44 5.90
N LEU A 7 8.29 2.28 6.89
CA LEU A 7 7.67 1.85 8.14
C LEU A 7 6.14 1.87 8.01
N ALA A 8 5.51 0.78 8.42
CA ALA A 8 4.07 0.63 8.48
C ALA A 8 3.63 0.18 9.87
N TYR A 9 2.54 0.75 10.39
CA TYR A 9 2.07 0.53 11.74
C TYR A 9 0.73 -0.19 11.74
N LYS A 10 0.72 -1.45 12.21
CA LYS A 10 -0.48 -2.29 12.22
C LYS A 10 -1.06 -2.42 13.61
N TYR A 11 -2.20 -1.80 13.81
CA TYR A 11 -2.98 -1.87 15.05
C TYR A 11 -3.77 -3.19 15.12
N ARG A 12 -3.73 -3.86 16.28
CA ARG A 12 -4.40 -5.14 16.50
C ARG A 12 -4.93 -5.24 17.93
N ALA A 13 -6.18 -5.67 18.09
CA ALA A 13 -6.69 -6.13 19.39
C ALA A 13 -5.88 -7.33 19.89
N GLY A 14 -5.86 -7.56 21.21
CA GLY A 14 -5.00 -8.57 21.84
C GLY A 14 -5.11 -9.96 21.22
N GLU A 15 -6.34 -10.46 21.01
CA GLU A 15 -6.57 -11.78 20.38
C GLU A 15 -6.01 -11.87 18.95
N ALA A 16 -6.23 -10.82 18.15
CA ALA A 16 -5.74 -10.81 16.77
C ALA A 16 -4.21 -10.70 16.70
N ALA A 17 -3.60 -9.96 17.64
CA ALA A 17 -2.15 -9.85 17.76
C ALA A 17 -1.54 -11.19 18.20
N LEU A 18 -2.13 -11.83 19.20
CA LEU A 18 -1.69 -13.14 19.68
C LEU A 18 -1.72 -14.18 18.55
N ARG A 19 -2.79 -14.22 17.78
CA ARG A 19 -2.95 -15.12 16.63
C ARG A 19 -1.89 -14.85 15.56
N CYS A 20 -1.66 -13.59 15.19
CA CYS A 20 -0.63 -13.20 14.25
C CYS A 20 0.77 -13.71 14.65
N LEU A 21 1.14 -13.54 15.94
CA LEU A 21 2.44 -13.97 16.45
C LEU A 21 2.54 -15.51 16.59
N ALA A 22 1.45 -16.17 17.00
CA ALA A 22 1.42 -17.62 17.14
C ALA A 22 1.50 -18.34 15.81
N ASP A 23 0.76 -17.87 14.82
CA ASP A 23 0.73 -18.43 13.46
C ASP A 23 1.94 -17.97 12.62
N GLY A 24 2.68 -16.96 13.09
CA GLY A 24 3.78 -16.34 12.34
C GLY A 24 3.31 -15.80 10.99
N SER A 25 2.14 -15.15 10.94
CA SER A 25 1.53 -14.71 9.69
C SER A 25 0.87 -13.32 9.79
N LEU A 26 0.85 -12.62 8.67
CA LEU A 26 0.07 -11.41 8.46
C LEU A 26 -1.14 -11.75 7.57
N TYR A 27 -2.31 -11.24 7.93
CA TYR A 27 -3.51 -11.45 7.13
C TYR A 27 -3.71 -10.31 6.14
N PHE A 28 -3.69 -10.64 4.85
CA PHE A 28 -4.03 -9.76 3.74
C PHE A 28 -5.50 -9.99 3.38
N ALA A 29 -6.30 -8.97 3.54
CA ALA A 29 -7.74 -9.05 3.29
C ALA A 29 -8.04 -9.05 1.78
N ALA A 30 -9.03 -9.82 1.36
CA ALA A 30 -9.65 -9.60 0.05
C ALA A 30 -10.48 -8.31 0.08
N GLN A 31 -10.74 -7.71 -1.07
CA GLN A 31 -11.45 -6.44 -1.19
C GLN A 31 -12.83 -6.47 -0.48
N ASP A 32 -13.56 -7.56 -0.58
CA ASP A 32 -14.88 -7.75 0.03
C ASP A 32 -14.87 -7.89 1.56
N LYS A 33 -13.69 -7.99 2.16
CA LYS A 33 -13.46 -8.11 3.61
C LYS A 33 -12.97 -6.82 4.27
N LEU A 34 -12.87 -5.74 3.50
CA LEU A 34 -12.54 -4.43 4.06
C LEU A 34 -13.72 -3.89 4.87
N ASN A 35 -13.44 -3.08 5.88
CA ASN A 35 -14.44 -2.60 6.84
C ASN A 35 -15.34 -1.47 6.31
N ASP A 36 -14.91 -0.73 5.31
CA ASP A 36 -15.72 0.28 4.65
C ASP A 36 -16.40 -0.30 3.41
N THR A 37 -17.74 -0.23 3.37
CA THR A 37 -18.54 -0.77 2.25
C THR A 37 -18.34 0.00 0.94
N LEU A 38 -17.80 1.21 1.00
CA LEU A 38 -17.46 2.03 -0.18
C LEU A 38 -15.99 1.88 -0.59
N GLU A 39 -15.19 1.21 0.23
CA GLU A 39 -13.78 1.04 0.03
C GLU A 39 -13.48 0.23 -1.23
N ALA A 40 -12.46 0.66 -1.98
CA ALA A 40 -12.03 0.04 -3.22
C ALA A 40 -13.14 -0.08 -4.30
N LYS A 41 -14.23 0.70 -4.18
CA LYS A 41 -15.20 0.88 -5.26
C LYS A 41 -14.73 1.95 -6.21
N PHE A 42 -14.59 1.59 -7.46
CA PHE A 42 -14.12 2.50 -8.51
C PHE A 42 -14.85 2.23 -9.82
N ASP A 43 -14.91 3.28 -10.64
CA ASP A 43 -15.26 3.16 -12.04
C ASP A 43 -14.03 3.41 -12.90
N LEU A 44 -13.95 2.71 -14.03
CA LEU A 44 -12.93 2.97 -15.03
C LEU A 44 -13.46 3.97 -16.04
N ALA A 45 -12.65 4.95 -16.40
CA ALA A 45 -12.99 5.94 -17.41
C ALA A 45 -13.36 5.25 -18.72
N GLU A 46 -14.35 5.81 -19.43
CA GLU A 46 -14.70 5.35 -20.77
C GLU A 46 -13.56 5.56 -21.77
N SER A 47 -13.55 4.78 -22.85
CA SER A 47 -12.52 4.84 -23.89
C SER A 47 -12.31 6.24 -24.47
N SER A 48 -13.39 7.00 -24.65
CA SER A 48 -13.32 8.39 -25.15
C SER A 48 -12.54 9.28 -24.20
N VAL A 49 -12.84 9.22 -22.89
CA VAL A 49 -12.12 10.01 -21.86
C VAL A 49 -10.65 9.61 -21.78
N PHE A 50 -10.36 8.31 -21.92
CA PHE A 50 -8.99 7.81 -21.98
C PHE A 50 -8.23 8.42 -23.16
N LEU A 51 -8.80 8.36 -24.36
CA LEU A 51 -8.17 8.86 -25.58
C LEU A 51 -8.00 10.37 -25.56
N ASP A 52 -9.00 11.12 -25.12
CA ASP A 52 -8.95 12.59 -25.02
C ASP A 52 -7.86 13.04 -24.03
N THR A 53 -7.76 12.36 -22.88
CA THR A 53 -6.71 12.63 -21.89
C THR A 53 -5.33 12.33 -22.46
N LEU A 54 -5.17 11.18 -23.11
CA LEU A 54 -3.91 10.79 -23.73
C LEU A 54 -3.49 11.79 -24.81
N ALA A 55 -4.41 12.17 -25.71
CA ALA A 55 -4.16 13.11 -26.79
C ALA A 55 -3.78 14.50 -26.27
N SER A 56 -4.51 15.04 -25.28
CA SER A 56 -4.23 16.36 -24.71
C SER A 56 -2.86 16.40 -24.03
N THR A 57 -2.53 15.38 -23.23
CA THR A 57 -1.27 15.35 -22.48
C THR A 57 -0.08 15.12 -23.39
N LEU A 58 -0.19 14.22 -24.38
CA LEU A 58 0.87 14.01 -25.35
C LEU A 58 1.09 15.24 -26.24
N SER A 59 0.03 15.99 -26.56
CA SER A 59 0.14 17.28 -27.25
C SER A 59 0.87 18.33 -26.39
N GLU A 60 0.65 18.34 -25.08
CA GLU A 60 1.36 19.22 -24.15
C GLU A 60 2.85 18.84 -24.03
N VAL A 61 3.16 17.55 -23.93
CA VAL A 61 4.55 17.04 -23.92
C VAL A 61 5.24 17.35 -25.27
N ALA A 62 4.53 17.17 -26.40
CA ALA A 62 5.03 17.51 -27.73
C ALA A 62 5.39 18.97 -27.86
N SER A 63 4.60 19.88 -27.27
CA SER A 63 4.90 21.31 -27.31
C SER A 63 6.18 21.70 -26.56
N ARG A 64 6.63 20.86 -25.65
CA ARG A 64 7.87 21.04 -24.87
C ARG A 64 9.12 20.46 -25.57
N LYS A 65 8.93 19.45 -26.42
CA LYS A 65 9.97 18.86 -27.25
C LYS A 65 9.69 19.23 -28.71
N SER A 66 10.68 19.37 -29.56
CA SER A 66 10.50 19.73 -30.97
C SER A 66 9.49 18.80 -31.67
N GLY A 67 8.38 19.37 -32.08
CA GLY A 67 7.03 18.87 -32.31
C GLY A 67 6.75 17.68 -33.22
N ASP A 68 7.69 17.13 -33.93
CA ASP A 68 7.38 16.12 -34.98
C ASP A 68 7.34 14.67 -34.46
N ASP A 69 8.08 14.37 -33.41
CA ASP A 69 8.31 12.99 -32.96
C ASP A 69 7.14 12.39 -32.15
N ILE A 70 6.33 13.21 -31.48
CA ILE A 70 5.23 12.74 -30.62
C ILE A 70 3.90 12.61 -31.36
N VAL A 71 3.71 13.35 -32.46
CA VAL A 71 2.54 13.18 -33.33
C VAL A 71 2.50 11.77 -33.94
N TYR A 72 3.65 11.13 -34.10
CA TYR A 72 3.74 9.75 -34.57
C TYR A 72 3.18 8.73 -33.53
N LEU A 73 3.33 8.98 -32.27
CA LEU A 73 2.76 8.14 -31.17
C LEU A 73 1.23 8.20 -31.13
N LEU A 74 0.63 9.20 -31.71
CA LEU A 74 -0.82 9.45 -31.74
C LEU A 74 -1.50 9.07 -33.06
N SER A 75 -0.83 8.29 -33.93
CA SER A 75 -1.46 7.87 -35.19
C SER A 75 -2.80 7.15 -34.90
N LYS A 76 -3.78 7.31 -35.78
CA LYS A 76 -5.13 6.71 -35.67
C LYS A 76 -5.11 5.20 -35.43
N ASP A 77 -4.06 4.52 -35.85
CA ASP A 77 -3.88 3.08 -35.70
C ASP A 77 -3.63 2.67 -34.25
N ILE A 78 -2.93 3.52 -33.47
CA ILE A 78 -2.74 3.31 -32.03
C ILE A 78 -4.07 3.51 -31.30
N SER A 79 -4.87 4.50 -31.65
CA SER A 79 -6.17 4.76 -31.08
C SER A 79 -7.12 3.55 -31.21
N ALA A 80 -7.21 2.96 -32.41
CA ALA A 80 -8.07 1.79 -32.65
C ALA A 80 -7.59 0.53 -31.90
N ALA A 81 -6.27 0.32 -31.82
CA ALA A 81 -5.68 -0.78 -31.07
C ALA A 81 -5.89 -0.62 -29.54
N PHE A 82 -5.77 0.61 -29.02
CA PHE A 82 -6.06 0.91 -27.62
C PHE A 82 -7.54 0.73 -27.28
N ASP A 83 -8.47 1.09 -28.17
CA ASP A 83 -9.92 0.88 -27.95
C ASP A 83 -10.26 -0.61 -27.86
N ALA A 84 -9.72 -1.44 -28.72
CA ALA A 84 -9.92 -2.89 -28.68
C ALA A 84 -9.33 -3.52 -27.40
N LEU A 85 -8.13 -3.10 -27.01
CA LEU A 85 -7.47 -3.52 -25.78
C LEU A 85 -8.24 -3.04 -24.54
N HIS A 86 -8.73 -1.80 -24.54
CA HIS A 86 -9.39 -1.18 -23.39
C HIS A 86 -10.67 -1.90 -22.99
N LYS A 87 -11.52 -2.29 -23.96
CA LYS A 87 -12.80 -3.00 -23.67
C LYS A 87 -12.61 -4.38 -23.01
N GLY A 88 -11.60 -5.14 -23.45
CA GLY A 88 -11.31 -6.46 -22.85
C GLY A 88 -10.56 -6.38 -21.52
N GLU A 89 -9.80 -5.32 -21.30
CA GLU A 89 -8.97 -5.15 -20.12
C GLU A 89 -9.75 -4.65 -18.90
N ASN A 90 -10.78 -3.83 -19.08
CA ASN A 90 -11.58 -3.33 -17.96
C ASN A 90 -12.13 -4.44 -17.08
N GLN A 91 -12.60 -5.53 -17.67
CA GLN A 91 -13.06 -6.71 -16.93
C GLN A 91 -11.89 -7.39 -16.19
N ARG A 92 -10.75 -7.57 -16.86
CA ARG A 92 -9.56 -8.17 -16.26
C ARG A 92 -9.02 -7.35 -15.09
N PHE A 93 -9.07 -6.00 -15.16
CA PHE A 93 -8.66 -5.15 -14.05
C PHE A 93 -9.61 -5.23 -12.86
N ARG A 94 -10.92 -5.31 -13.09
CA ARG A 94 -11.88 -5.53 -12.01
C ARG A 94 -11.63 -6.86 -11.31
N GLU A 95 -11.42 -7.92 -12.07
CA GLU A 95 -11.08 -9.25 -11.55
C GLU A 95 -9.74 -9.25 -10.80
N ALA A 96 -8.72 -8.58 -11.34
CA ALA A 96 -7.42 -8.45 -10.68
C ALA A 96 -7.52 -7.68 -9.37
N ALA A 97 -8.28 -6.57 -9.32
CA ALA A 97 -8.50 -5.80 -8.10
C ALA A 97 -9.25 -6.61 -7.02
N GLN A 98 -10.17 -7.49 -7.42
CA GLN A 98 -10.88 -8.38 -6.49
C GLN A 98 -9.99 -9.48 -5.89
N ASN A 99 -8.94 -9.88 -6.62
CA ASN A 99 -8.05 -10.97 -6.22
C ASN A 99 -6.79 -10.50 -5.49
N VAL A 100 -6.56 -9.19 -5.39
CA VAL A 100 -5.41 -8.67 -4.66
C VAL A 100 -5.63 -8.77 -3.15
N GLY A 101 -4.58 -9.18 -2.44
CA GLY A 101 -4.55 -9.15 -0.97
C GLY A 101 -4.15 -7.77 -0.46
N ILE A 102 -4.90 -7.23 0.48
CA ILE A 102 -4.72 -5.87 1.01
C ILE A 102 -4.36 -5.96 2.49
N PHE A 103 -3.18 -5.46 2.84
CA PHE A 103 -2.75 -5.29 4.22
C PHE A 103 -2.72 -3.80 4.55
N SER A 104 -3.77 -3.35 5.26
CA SER A 104 -3.92 -1.96 5.70
C SER A 104 -3.12 -1.72 6.97
N ALA A 105 -2.33 -0.65 6.97
CA ALA A 105 -1.55 -0.17 8.10
C ALA A 105 -1.62 1.37 8.15
N SER A 106 -1.16 1.98 9.21
CA SER A 106 -1.03 3.44 9.32
C SER A 106 0.44 3.86 9.13
N ILE A 107 0.67 5.14 8.86
CA ILE A 107 2.02 5.71 8.81
C ILE A 107 2.58 6.11 10.18
N ARG A 108 1.81 5.95 11.28
CA ARG A 108 2.20 6.38 12.63
C ARG A 108 1.66 5.46 13.72
N PRO A 109 2.39 5.28 14.85
CA PRO A 109 1.99 4.42 15.98
C PRO A 109 1.14 5.12 17.04
N ASP A 110 1.00 6.44 16.97
CA ASP A 110 0.44 7.28 18.02
C ASP A 110 -0.96 7.84 17.71
N ASN A 111 -1.68 7.20 16.78
CA ASN A 111 -3.02 7.60 16.40
C ASN A 111 -4.04 7.10 17.42
N GLN A 112 -4.56 8.01 18.26
CA GLN A 112 -5.49 7.70 19.33
C GLN A 112 -6.80 7.05 18.85
N ALA A 113 -7.31 7.45 17.69
CA ALA A 113 -8.51 6.85 17.11
C ALA A 113 -8.27 5.38 16.74
N LEU A 114 -7.11 5.04 16.16
CA LEU A 114 -6.77 3.67 15.81
C LEU A 114 -6.56 2.78 17.05
N TRP A 115 -6.01 3.34 18.13
CA TRP A 115 -5.95 2.64 19.42
C TRP A 115 -7.33 2.33 19.99
N ALA A 116 -8.29 3.22 19.80
CA ALA A 116 -9.67 2.98 20.22
C ALA A 116 -10.36 1.91 19.35
N TYR A 117 -10.29 2.06 18.01
CA TYR A 117 -11.07 1.23 17.08
C TYR A 117 -10.45 -0.16 16.86
N TYR A 118 -9.14 -0.24 16.65
CA TYR A 118 -8.48 -1.48 16.23
C TYR A 118 -7.75 -2.22 17.36
N CYS A 119 -7.57 -1.56 18.52
CA CYS A 119 -6.96 -2.16 19.70
C CYS A 119 -7.94 -2.34 20.86
N ASN A 120 -9.24 -2.46 20.58
CA ASN A 120 -10.26 -2.68 21.62
C ASN A 120 -10.11 -1.72 22.81
N ASN A 121 -10.18 -0.40 22.57
CA ASN A 121 -9.94 0.64 23.55
C ASN A 121 -8.55 0.52 24.23
N SER A 122 -7.52 0.43 23.41
CA SER A 122 -6.12 0.30 23.83
C SER A 122 -5.75 -1.01 24.54
N LYS A 123 -6.59 -2.04 24.46
CA LYS A 123 -6.32 -3.40 24.93
C LYS A 123 -5.81 -4.26 23.77
N GLY A 124 -4.63 -3.90 23.27
CA GLY A 124 -3.99 -4.51 22.13
C GLY A 124 -2.62 -3.91 21.88
N VAL A 125 -2.08 -4.14 20.71
CA VAL A 125 -0.75 -3.69 20.32
C VAL A 125 -0.75 -3.08 18.92
N CYS A 126 0.30 -2.31 18.63
CA CYS A 126 0.60 -1.84 17.29
C CYS A 126 1.96 -2.38 16.86
N PHE A 127 2.01 -3.13 15.78
CA PHE A 127 3.23 -3.66 15.19
C PHE A 127 3.87 -2.61 14.28
N GLU A 128 5.15 -2.33 14.47
CA GLU A 128 5.97 -1.60 13.50
C GLU A 128 6.63 -2.61 12.56
N LEU A 129 6.33 -2.47 11.31
CA LEU A 129 6.80 -3.33 10.24
C LEU A 129 7.67 -2.50 9.28
N GLU A 130 8.92 -2.92 9.09
CA GLU A 130 9.84 -2.28 8.16
C GLU A 130 9.93 -3.07 6.86
N TRP A 131 9.56 -2.43 5.75
CA TRP A 131 9.54 -3.03 4.43
C TRP A 131 10.66 -2.44 3.57
N SER A 132 11.70 -3.23 3.30
CA SER A 132 12.74 -2.85 2.34
C SER A 132 12.29 -3.15 0.91
N VAL A 133 12.91 -2.47 -0.06
CA VAL A 133 12.66 -2.70 -1.49
C VAL A 133 12.91 -4.16 -1.86
N ASP A 134 13.98 -4.77 -1.33
CA ASP A 134 14.33 -6.17 -1.61
C ASP A 134 13.25 -7.14 -1.14
N ILE A 135 12.68 -6.92 0.05
CA ILE A 135 11.57 -7.72 0.57
C ILE A 135 10.33 -7.54 -0.30
N MET A 136 10.01 -6.31 -0.67
CA MET A 136 8.85 -6.04 -1.53
C MET A 136 8.99 -6.72 -2.89
N VAL A 137 10.14 -6.61 -3.53
CA VAL A 137 10.40 -7.24 -4.84
C VAL A 137 10.37 -8.77 -4.76
N SER A 138 11.06 -9.36 -3.77
CA SER A 138 11.16 -10.82 -3.64
C SER A 138 9.81 -11.51 -3.37
N HIS A 139 8.88 -10.80 -2.70
CA HIS A 139 7.55 -11.30 -2.38
C HIS A 139 6.46 -10.77 -3.32
N GLN A 140 6.84 -10.00 -4.34
CA GLN A 140 5.91 -9.35 -5.26
C GLN A 140 4.87 -8.47 -4.54
N PHE A 141 5.32 -7.75 -3.51
CA PHE A 141 4.49 -6.79 -2.80
C PHE A 141 4.62 -5.40 -3.43
N TRP A 142 3.52 -4.65 -3.38
CA TRP A 142 3.49 -3.24 -3.76
C TRP A 142 2.94 -2.42 -2.61
N MET A 143 3.49 -1.25 -2.43
CA MET A 143 3.06 -0.34 -1.38
C MET A 143 2.42 0.89 -2.00
N THR A 144 1.30 1.31 -1.45
CA THR A 144 0.57 2.49 -1.89
C THR A 144 -0.04 3.22 -0.70
N GLN A 145 -0.08 4.53 -0.77
CA GLN A 145 -0.76 5.36 0.21
C GLN A 145 -2.23 5.52 -0.20
N VAL A 146 -3.14 5.50 0.79
CA VAL A 146 -4.57 5.72 0.54
C VAL A 146 -4.84 7.18 0.22
N GLU A 147 -5.57 7.39 -0.85
CA GLU A 147 -6.15 8.69 -1.23
C GLU A 147 -7.57 8.78 -0.69
N TYR A 148 -7.86 9.88 -0.01
CA TYR A 148 -9.16 10.12 0.61
C TYR A 148 -9.99 11.05 -0.28
N THR A 149 -11.26 10.71 -0.50
CA THR A 149 -12.15 11.45 -1.40
C THR A 149 -13.62 11.32 -0.97
N GLU A 150 -14.38 12.39 -1.14
CA GLU A 150 -15.84 12.38 -0.90
C GLU A 150 -16.62 11.56 -1.94
N LYS A 151 -16.07 11.37 -3.13
CA LYS A 151 -16.76 10.74 -4.26
C LYS A 151 -16.02 9.50 -4.74
N PRO A 152 -16.75 8.49 -5.22
CA PRO A 152 -16.13 7.36 -5.93
C PRO A 152 -15.23 7.88 -7.05
N ARG A 153 -14.01 7.36 -7.13
CA ARG A 153 -13.04 7.81 -8.11
C ARG A 153 -13.27 7.15 -9.46
N LEU A 154 -13.27 7.97 -10.49
CA LEU A 154 -13.13 7.53 -11.87
C LEU A 154 -11.63 7.33 -12.16
N ILE A 155 -11.20 6.08 -12.35
CA ILE A 155 -9.81 5.77 -12.65
C ILE A 155 -9.58 5.95 -14.14
N ASN A 156 -8.79 6.94 -14.49
CA ASN A 156 -8.33 7.16 -15.84
C ASN A 156 -6.94 6.55 -16.04
N ARG A 157 -6.88 5.41 -16.71
CA ARG A 157 -5.63 4.70 -16.98
C ARG A 157 -4.67 5.50 -17.87
N ALA A 158 -5.18 6.48 -18.65
CA ALA A 158 -4.32 7.35 -19.43
C ALA A 158 -3.37 8.16 -18.54
N ASN A 159 -3.85 8.67 -17.40
CA ASN A 159 -3.00 9.41 -16.46
C ASN A 159 -1.85 8.53 -15.96
N ILE A 160 -2.15 7.28 -15.57
CA ILE A 160 -1.14 6.33 -15.09
C ILE A 160 -0.12 6.02 -16.18
N LEU A 161 -0.60 5.79 -17.39
CA LEU A 161 0.26 5.55 -18.55
C LEU A 161 1.21 6.74 -18.83
N ILE A 162 0.67 7.95 -18.79
CA ILE A 162 1.44 9.17 -19.02
C ILE A 162 2.50 9.35 -17.93
N GLU A 163 2.13 9.20 -16.66
CA GLU A 163 3.09 9.27 -15.56
C GLU A 163 4.23 8.27 -15.72
N MET A 164 3.92 7.05 -16.14
CA MET A 164 4.95 6.03 -16.40
C MET A 164 5.87 6.41 -17.58
N ILE A 165 5.33 6.96 -18.67
CA ILE A 165 6.14 7.42 -19.81
C ILE A 165 7.05 8.58 -19.38
N LEU A 166 6.53 9.56 -18.65
CA LEU A 166 7.32 10.68 -18.14
C LEU A 166 8.41 10.24 -17.15
N GLU A 167 8.15 9.24 -16.33
CA GLU A 167 9.17 8.64 -15.45
C GLU A 167 10.31 7.99 -16.28
N ILE A 168 9.98 7.27 -17.35
CA ILE A 168 10.98 6.64 -18.21
C ILE A 168 11.83 7.72 -18.87
N GLU A 169 11.19 8.73 -19.42
CA GLU A 169 11.87 9.85 -20.06
C GLU A 169 12.84 10.57 -19.08
N SER A 170 12.38 10.79 -17.85
CA SER A 170 13.22 11.38 -16.80
C SER A 170 14.42 10.53 -16.42
N LYS A 171 14.24 9.19 -16.38
CA LYS A 171 15.32 8.24 -16.05
C LYS A 171 16.30 8.01 -17.21
N HIS A 172 15.83 8.21 -18.43
CA HIS A 172 16.56 7.95 -19.67
C HIS A 172 16.43 9.13 -20.65
N PRO A 173 16.99 10.31 -20.32
CA PRO A 173 16.83 11.52 -21.13
C PRO A 173 17.43 11.39 -22.53
N ASP A 174 18.39 10.49 -22.70
CA ASP A 174 19.09 10.25 -23.96
C ASP A 174 18.40 9.20 -24.86
N TRP A 175 17.32 8.59 -24.39
CA TRP A 175 16.61 7.62 -25.22
C TRP A 175 15.84 8.34 -26.33
N PRO A 176 15.98 7.86 -27.60
CA PRO A 176 15.12 8.33 -28.69
C PRO A 176 13.68 7.87 -28.47
N VAL A 177 12.74 8.55 -29.11
CA VAL A 177 11.29 8.28 -28.92
C VAL A 177 10.94 6.84 -29.28
N GLU A 178 11.56 6.27 -30.31
CA GLU A 178 11.36 4.89 -30.74
C GLU A 178 11.71 3.90 -29.62
N GLN A 179 12.78 4.15 -28.87
CA GLN A 179 13.18 3.27 -27.77
C GLN A 179 12.21 3.36 -26.58
N ILE A 180 11.68 4.54 -26.29
CA ILE A 180 10.63 4.73 -25.27
C ILE A 180 9.36 3.99 -25.72
N GLN A 181 9.00 4.07 -26.99
CA GLN A 181 7.86 3.38 -27.58
C GLN A 181 8.02 1.86 -27.49
N ASP A 182 9.13 1.31 -27.91
CA ASP A 182 9.42 -0.13 -27.84
C ASP A 182 9.35 -0.63 -26.41
N PHE A 183 9.91 0.14 -25.47
CA PHE A 183 9.82 -0.20 -24.03
C PHE A 183 8.38 -0.16 -23.54
N SER A 184 7.58 0.83 -23.95
CA SER A 184 6.17 0.95 -23.54
C SER A 184 5.28 -0.18 -24.08
N LEU A 185 5.69 -0.85 -25.14
CA LEU A 185 5.04 -2.04 -25.67
C LEU A 185 5.53 -3.35 -25.04
N SER A 186 6.55 -3.29 -24.18
CA SER A 186 7.11 -4.47 -23.51
C SER A 186 6.12 -5.11 -22.53
N GLU A 187 6.30 -6.40 -22.27
CA GLU A 187 5.51 -7.13 -21.27
C GLU A 187 5.74 -6.55 -19.86
N ALA A 188 6.98 -6.16 -19.55
CA ALA A 188 7.32 -5.55 -18.26
C ALA A 188 6.56 -4.25 -18.01
N PHE A 189 6.50 -3.39 -19.02
CA PHE A 189 5.77 -2.12 -18.95
C PHE A 189 4.25 -2.35 -18.76
N ARG A 190 3.67 -3.26 -19.57
CA ARG A 190 2.25 -3.60 -19.47
C ARG A 190 1.90 -4.19 -18.12
N ARG A 191 2.77 -5.04 -17.57
CA ARG A 191 2.61 -5.58 -16.21
C ARG A 191 2.62 -4.48 -15.17
N GLU A 192 3.57 -3.56 -15.24
CA GLU A 192 3.66 -2.42 -14.31
C GLU A 192 2.43 -1.51 -14.40
N LEU A 193 1.96 -1.20 -15.61
CA LEU A 193 0.72 -0.43 -15.82
C LEU A 193 -0.49 -1.13 -15.16
N GLY A 194 -0.57 -2.45 -15.30
CA GLY A 194 -1.60 -3.26 -14.64
C GLY A 194 -1.54 -3.14 -13.11
N ILE A 195 -0.37 -3.29 -12.54
CA ILE A 195 -0.11 -3.18 -11.10
C ILE A 195 -0.51 -1.79 -10.59
N ARG A 196 -0.03 -0.72 -11.23
CA ARG A 196 -0.35 0.65 -10.84
C ARG A 196 -1.85 0.96 -10.96
N THR A 197 -2.52 0.42 -11.99
CA THR A 197 -3.97 0.56 -12.15
C THR A 197 -4.72 -0.11 -11.00
N VAL A 198 -4.36 -1.34 -10.64
CA VAL A 198 -4.97 -2.07 -9.51
C VAL A 198 -4.66 -1.36 -8.19
N ALA A 199 -3.40 -0.97 -7.96
CA ALA A 199 -3.00 -0.24 -6.76
C ALA A 199 -3.80 1.05 -6.59
N ASN A 200 -3.97 1.81 -7.66
CA ASN A 200 -4.79 3.03 -7.67
C ASN A 200 -6.26 2.72 -7.32
N ALA A 201 -6.80 1.65 -7.90
CA ALA A 201 -8.20 1.23 -7.68
C ALA A 201 -8.49 0.83 -6.22
N VAL A 202 -7.54 0.12 -5.60
CA VAL A 202 -7.72 -0.38 -4.21
C VAL A 202 -7.15 0.57 -3.15
N SER A 203 -6.71 1.77 -3.52
CA SER A 203 -6.12 2.76 -2.61
C SER A 203 -7.00 3.98 -2.42
N ILE A 204 -8.29 3.84 -2.62
CA ILE A 204 -9.26 4.91 -2.46
C ILE A 204 -10.13 4.61 -1.25
N LYS A 205 -10.36 5.62 -0.42
CA LYS A 205 -11.22 5.54 0.76
C LYS A 205 -11.99 6.84 0.95
N HIS A 206 -13.17 6.77 1.59
CA HIS A 206 -13.94 7.97 1.91
C HIS A 206 -13.16 8.86 2.88
N ASP A 207 -13.26 10.17 2.74
CA ASP A 207 -12.48 11.16 3.51
C ASP A 207 -12.83 11.18 5.01
N ASP A 208 -13.98 10.68 5.43
CA ASP A 208 -14.30 10.42 6.84
C ASP A 208 -13.24 9.55 7.54
N TRP A 209 -12.52 8.74 6.79
CA TRP A 209 -11.45 7.87 7.27
C TRP A 209 -10.05 8.48 7.19
N GLN A 210 -9.92 9.74 6.78
CA GLN A 210 -8.62 10.40 6.61
C GLN A 210 -7.75 10.38 7.88
N HIS A 211 -8.38 10.29 9.03
CA HIS A 211 -7.69 10.18 10.31
C HIS A 211 -6.87 8.89 10.45
N GLU A 212 -7.12 7.85 9.65
CA GLU A 212 -6.35 6.60 9.69
C GLU A 212 -4.95 6.76 9.09
N GLN A 213 -4.75 7.72 8.17
CA GLN A 213 -3.48 7.92 7.48
C GLN A 213 -2.93 6.60 6.94
N GLU A 214 -3.77 5.93 6.15
CA GLU A 214 -3.57 4.54 5.78
C GLU A 214 -2.50 4.36 4.71
N LEU A 215 -1.66 3.36 4.93
CA LEU A 215 -0.71 2.81 3.98
C LEU A 215 -1.12 1.36 3.68
N ARG A 216 -1.13 0.97 2.41
CA ARG A 216 -1.48 -0.39 1.98
C ARG A 216 -0.30 -1.11 1.40
N LEU A 217 -0.05 -2.32 1.90
CA LEU A 217 0.78 -3.29 1.24
C LEU A 217 -0.12 -4.25 0.47
N LEU A 218 0.12 -4.36 -0.82
CA LEU A 218 -0.65 -5.18 -1.74
C LEU A 218 0.13 -6.44 -2.09
N SER A 219 -0.57 -7.57 -2.16
CA SER A 219 -0.04 -8.87 -2.52
C SER A 219 -0.84 -9.48 -3.67
N PRO A 220 -0.25 -10.26 -4.59
CA PRO A 220 -0.99 -10.99 -5.61
C PRO A 220 -1.93 -12.05 -5.02
N ASN A 221 -1.81 -12.36 -3.74
CA ASN A 221 -2.64 -13.32 -3.02
C ASN A 221 -3.21 -12.70 -1.75
N PHE A 222 -4.46 -13.04 -1.42
CA PHE A 222 -5.07 -12.71 -0.13
C PHE A 222 -5.01 -13.90 0.83
N GLY A 223 -5.28 -13.64 2.12
CA GLY A 223 -5.22 -14.64 3.18
C GLY A 223 -4.03 -14.46 4.12
N ALA A 224 -3.67 -15.53 4.81
CA ALA A 224 -2.52 -15.55 5.72
C ALA A 224 -1.22 -15.68 4.91
N ILE A 225 -0.35 -14.70 5.06
CA ILE A 225 0.98 -14.67 4.42
C ILE A 225 2.02 -14.75 5.53
N PRO A 226 3.07 -15.59 5.40
CA PRO A 226 4.09 -15.72 6.43
C PRO A 226 4.69 -14.35 6.83
N LEU A 227 4.79 -14.11 8.13
CA LEU A 227 5.49 -12.96 8.67
C LEU A 227 7.00 -13.18 8.51
N ILE A 228 7.60 -12.32 7.69
CA ILE A 228 9.05 -12.33 7.48
C ILE A 228 9.71 -11.88 8.78
N SER A 229 10.59 -12.70 9.35
CA SER A 229 11.14 -12.52 10.70
C SER A 229 11.76 -11.16 10.97
N ASN A 230 12.42 -10.57 9.96
CA ASN A 230 13.11 -9.29 10.10
C ASN A 230 12.24 -8.05 9.84
N VAL A 231 10.98 -8.24 9.44
CA VAL A 231 10.07 -7.13 9.16
C VAL A 231 9.51 -6.51 10.44
N LEU A 232 9.21 -7.32 11.46
CA LEU A 232 8.72 -6.83 12.74
C LEU A 232 9.88 -6.24 13.56
N LYS A 233 9.85 -4.92 13.81
CA LYS A 233 10.90 -4.18 14.52
C LYS A 233 10.51 -3.82 15.93
N ARG A 234 9.30 -3.30 16.11
CA ARG A 234 8.80 -2.84 17.41
C ARG A 234 7.37 -3.27 17.63
N VAL A 235 7.02 -3.41 18.89
CA VAL A 235 5.64 -3.58 19.33
C VAL A 235 5.30 -2.45 20.30
N PHE A 236 4.35 -1.61 19.89
CA PHE A 236 3.81 -0.55 20.71
C PHE A 236 2.62 -1.05 21.50
N PHE A 237 2.46 -0.56 22.72
CA PHE A 237 1.32 -0.83 23.58
C PHE A 237 0.98 0.40 24.44
N VAL A 238 -0.28 0.53 24.81
CA VAL A 238 -0.77 1.58 25.73
C VAL A 238 -1.00 1.00 27.13
N ARG A 239 -1.63 -0.16 27.17
CA ARG A 239 -2.05 -0.86 28.40
C ARG A 239 -1.53 -2.29 28.38
N THR A 240 -1.42 -2.85 29.59
CA THR A 240 -0.98 -4.25 29.81
C THR A 240 -2.04 -5.09 30.54
N ASP A 241 -3.17 -4.48 30.93
CA ASP A 241 -4.25 -5.07 31.69
C ASP A 241 -5.30 -5.77 30.80
N PHE A 242 -4.85 -6.63 29.89
CA PHE A 242 -5.72 -7.47 29.07
C PHE A 242 -5.19 -8.91 28.99
N PRO A 243 -6.08 -9.90 28.80
CA PRO A 243 -5.71 -11.33 28.96
C PRO A 243 -4.58 -11.81 28.08
N GLU A 244 -4.51 -11.29 26.86
CA GLU A 244 -3.54 -11.74 25.85
C GLU A 244 -2.14 -11.15 26.05
N TRP A 245 -1.96 -10.16 26.94
CA TRP A 245 -0.67 -9.49 27.14
C TRP A 245 0.45 -10.47 27.52
N GLY A 246 0.22 -11.30 28.54
CA GLY A 246 1.20 -12.31 28.97
C GLY A 246 1.58 -13.29 27.85
N PRO A 247 0.61 -13.96 27.20
CA PRO A 247 0.86 -14.78 26.02
C PRO A 247 1.59 -14.08 24.89
N ILE A 248 1.24 -12.84 24.55
CA ILE A 248 1.94 -12.03 23.54
C ILE A 248 3.42 -11.87 23.92
N MET A 249 3.69 -11.52 25.17
CA MET A 249 5.05 -11.36 25.70
C MET A 249 5.88 -12.63 25.60
N MET A 250 5.27 -13.78 25.94
CA MET A 250 5.92 -15.08 25.83
C MET A 250 6.31 -15.40 24.38
N LEU A 251 5.42 -15.14 23.42
CA LEU A 251 5.70 -15.37 22.01
C LEU A 251 6.76 -14.42 21.47
N LEU A 252 6.72 -13.14 21.82
CA LEU A 252 7.74 -12.16 21.42
C LEU A 252 9.12 -12.60 21.94
N ASN A 253 9.26 -12.92 23.22
CA ASN A 253 10.53 -13.37 23.78
C ASN A 253 11.05 -14.66 23.14
N LYS A 254 10.15 -15.58 22.81
CA LYS A 254 10.54 -16.88 22.23
C LYS A 254 10.90 -16.79 20.75
N ASN A 255 10.05 -16.13 19.95
CA ASN A 255 10.11 -16.18 18.49
C ASN A 255 10.70 -14.91 17.85
N TYR A 256 10.67 -13.77 18.57
CA TYR A 256 11.06 -12.45 18.08
C TYR A 256 11.93 -11.69 19.11
N PRO A 257 13.04 -12.27 19.59
CA PRO A 257 13.85 -11.68 20.68
C PRO A 257 14.53 -10.36 20.30
N HIS A 258 14.55 -10.01 19.01
CA HIS A 258 15.09 -8.77 18.50
C HIS A 258 14.09 -7.60 18.52
N VAL A 259 12.82 -7.89 18.79
CA VAL A 259 11.75 -6.89 18.73
C VAL A 259 11.75 -6.02 19.98
N GLU A 260 11.77 -4.71 19.80
CA GLU A 260 11.69 -3.73 20.88
C GLU A 260 10.24 -3.53 21.34
N LEU A 261 10.06 -3.33 22.65
CA LEU A 261 8.77 -2.93 23.22
C LEU A 261 8.77 -1.45 23.54
N VAL A 262 7.70 -0.78 23.14
CA VAL A 262 7.58 0.68 23.30
C VAL A 262 6.21 1.01 23.91
N GLN A 263 6.19 1.65 25.07
CA GLN A 263 4.96 2.15 25.66
C GLN A 263 4.55 3.48 25.06
N VAL A 264 3.30 3.58 24.61
CA VAL A 264 2.67 4.83 24.15
C VAL A 264 1.91 5.45 25.32
N ILE A 265 2.23 6.69 25.66
CA ILE A 265 1.59 7.42 26.76
C ILE A 265 0.89 8.64 26.19
N PHE A 266 -0.45 8.65 26.28
CA PHE A 266 -1.25 9.81 25.91
C PHE A 266 -1.37 10.77 27.10
N GLN A 267 -0.89 12.00 26.96
CA GLN A 267 -0.96 13.01 28.02
C GLN A 267 -2.12 13.97 27.78
N HIS A 268 -2.91 14.23 28.81
CA HIS A 268 -4.14 15.05 28.75
C HIS A 268 -3.93 16.54 28.34
N ARG A 269 -2.69 17.04 28.39
CA ARG A 269 -2.39 18.47 28.18
C ARG A 269 -1.38 18.74 27.07
N ASP A 270 -0.80 17.70 26.49
CA ASP A 270 0.20 17.82 25.44
C ASP A 270 -0.20 16.85 24.32
N PRO A 271 -0.43 17.29 23.09
CA PRO A 271 -0.70 16.38 21.97
C PRO A 271 0.49 15.49 21.62
N PHE A 272 1.64 15.65 22.29
CA PHE A 272 2.83 14.85 22.04
C PHE A 272 2.80 13.53 22.79
N VAL A 273 2.83 12.45 22.02
CA VAL A 273 3.02 11.09 22.49
C VAL A 273 4.47 10.89 22.92
N ARG A 274 4.70 10.45 24.16
CA ARG A 274 6.01 10.00 24.57
C ARG A 274 6.17 8.51 24.29
N LEU A 275 7.14 8.16 23.46
CA LEU A 275 7.57 6.79 23.25
C LEU A 275 8.64 6.47 24.31
N GLN A 276 8.36 5.54 25.23
CA GLN A 276 9.35 5.08 26.19
C GLN A 276 9.77 3.66 25.82
N PRO A 277 11.04 3.41 25.48
CA PRO A 277 11.54 2.06 25.34
C PRO A 277 11.51 1.37 26.73
N MET A 278 10.93 0.18 26.80
CA MET A 278 11.04 -0.66 27.97
C MET A 278 12.26 -1.57 27.84
N SER A 279 13.25 -1.36 28.70
CA SER A 279 14.29 -2.36 28.88
C SER A 279 13.69 -3.52 29.72
N PHE A 280 13.65 -4.72 29.16
CA PHE A 280 13.33 -5.91 29.94
C PHE A 280 14.38 -6.12 31.04
N ARG A 281 13.99 -5.96 32.30
CA ARG A 281 14.63 -6.71 33.37
C ARG A 281 13.96 -8.09 33.36
N THR A 282 14.73 -9.10 33.06
CA THR A 282 14.35 -10.50 33.26
C THR A 282 13.91 -10.62 34.71
N VAL A 283 12.61 -10.76 34.98
CA VAL A 283 12.13 -11.19 36.28
C VAL A 283 12.44 -12.67 36.30
N GLU A 284 13.53 -13.06 36.97
CA GLU A 284 13.76 -14.45 37.35
C GLU A 284 12.61 -14.83 38.28
N LEU A 285 11.71 -15.66 37.76
CA LEU A 285 10.74 -16.35 38.56
C LEU A 285 11.53 -17.37 39.41
N ASN A 286 11.84 -16.99 40.66
CA ASN A 286 12.33 -17.91 41.63
C ASN A 286 11.27 -19.00 41.83
N SER A 287 11.66 -20.22 41.50
CA SER A 287 10.92 -21.47 41.68
C SER A 287 10.53 -21.74 43.11
#